data_e183a07d3d1f4030d55bbcdb9d584a25
#
_entry.id   e183a07d3d1f4030d55bbcdb9d584a25
#
_cell.length_a   1.000
_cell.length_b   1.000
_cell.length_c   1.000
_cell.angle_alpha   90.00
_cell.angle_beta   90.00
_cell.angle_gamma   90.00
#
_symmetry.space_group_name_H-M   'P 1'
#
loop_
_entity.id
_entity.type
_entity.pdbx_description
1 polymer ?
#
loop_
_entity_poly.entity_id
_entity_poly.type
_entity_poly.pdbx_seq_one_letter_code
_entity_poly.pdbx_strand_id
1 'polypeptide(L)'
;MTRYHGLGMVFLMLVASHAEAYGVGDNSRSGSVNTCTKPRFTDFVPADKAVVAPGSSFSFRASGNTHPETIKVTVKGIPATIEVGPKTPGTSVTVHGALPAELKNTYAKILIDAQSNCKGSGSWLVKITE
;
A
#
# COMPACT_ATOMS: atom_id res chain seq x y z
N MET A 1 -19.85 -46.55 -35.11
CA MET A 1 -19.89 -46.31 -34.67
C MET A 1 -19.94 -45.63 -33.85
N THR A 2 -19.92 -45.59 -33.66
CA THR A 2 -19.95 -45.02 -32.92
C THR A 2 -19.76 -44.61 -32.06
N ARG A 3 -19.69 -44.67 -31.96
CA ARG A 3 -19.41 -44.37 -31.13
C ARG A 3 -18.97 -43.70 -30.43
N TYR A 4 -18.87 -43.51 -30.45
CA TYR A 4 -18.38 -42.96 -29.75
C TYR A 4 -18.52 -42.18 -29.32
N HIS A 5 -18.80 -42.08 -29.51
CA HIS A 5 -19.02 -41.45 -29.04
C HIS A 5 -19.11 -41.12 -28.19
N GLY A 6 -19.22 -41.32 -28.29
CA GLY A 6 -19.39 -41.06 -27.35
C GLY A 6 -18.95 -40.79 -26.60
N LEU A 7 -18.46 -40.85 -26.69
CA LEU A 7 -18.02 -40.65 -25.84
C LEU A 7 -17.62 -39.79 -25.42
N GLY A 8 -17.65 -39.55 -25.62
CA GLY A 8 -17.30 -38.77 -25.16
C GLY A 8 -17.63 -38.00 -24.65
N MET A 9 -17.94 -38.06 -24.68
CA MET A 9 -18.29 -37.41 -24.01
C MET A 9 -18.27 -37.14 -22.95
N VAL A 10 -18.19 -37.48 -22.94
CA VAL A 10 -18.22 -37.33 -21.92
C VAL A 10 -17.67 -36.68 -21.26
N PHE A 11 -17.15 -36.53 -21.44
CA PHE A 11 -16.53 -35.94 -20.77
C PHE A 11 -16.56 -34.90 -20.41
N LEU A 12 -16.64 -34.61 -20.66
CA LEU A 12 -16.68 -33.76 -20.22
C LEU A 12 -17.05 -33.24 -19.37
N MET A 13 -17.39 -33.59 -19.49
CA MET A 13 -17.76 -33.17 -18.67
C MET A 13 -17.43 -32.84 -17.67
N LEU A 14 -17.00 -33.00 -17.72
CA LEU A 14 -16.63 -32.80 -16.79
C LEU A 14 -16.23 -31.90 -16.35
N VAL A 15 -16.19 -31.75 -16.67
CA VAL A 15 -15.79 -31.06 -16.33
C VAL A 15 -16.13 -30.16 -15.88
N ALA A 16 -16.34 -30.11 -16.06
CA ALA A 16 -16.63 -29.43 -15.61
C ALA A 16 -16.76 -28.95 -14.69
N SER A 17 -16.71 -29.16 -14.55
CA SER A 17 -16.89 -28.84 -13.64
C SER A 17 -16.37 -28.20 -12.82
N HIS A 18 -15.92 -28.22 -12.89
CA HIS A 18 -15.37 -27.77 -12.08
C HIS A 18 -15.15 -26.78 -11.65
N ALA A 19 -15.20 -26.77 -11.95
CA ALA A 19 -14.99 -26.09 -11.51
C ALA A 19 -15.02 -25.24 -10.98
N GLU A 20 -14.96 -25.21 -11.04
CA GLU A 20 -15.07 -24.62 -10.45
C GLU A 20 -14.99 -24.03 -9.70
N ALA A 21 -15.06 -24.20 -9.71
CA ALA A 21 -15.10 -23.86 -8.92
C ALA A 21 -14.58 -23.31 -8.39
N TYR A 22 -14.39 -23.27 -8.47
CA TYR A 22 -13.95 -22.96 -7.88
C TYR A 22 -13.71 -22.26 -7.43
N GLY A 23 -13.74 -22.22 -7.58
CA GLY A 23 -13.65 -21.76 -6.98
C GLY A 23 -13.61 -21.18 -6.56
N VAL A 24 -13.67 -21.15 -6.54
CA VAL A 24 -13.88 -20.82 -6.01
C VAL A 24 -13.79 -20.29 -5.33
N GLY A 25 -13.80 -20.40 -5.24
CA GLY A 25 -13.82 -20.09 -4.48
C GLY A 25 -13.60 -19.35 -4.00
N ASP A 26 -13.46 -19.26 -3.97
CA ASP A 26 -13.37 -18.73 -3.44
C ASP A 26 -13.46 -17.99 -3.08
N ASN A 27 -13.57 -17.83 -2.97
CA ASN A 27 -13.74 -17.23 -2.59
C ASN A 27 -14.02 -16.65 -2.00
N SER A 28 -14.19 -16.64 -1.85
CA SER A 28 -14.50 -16.19 -1.34
C SER A 28 -14.64 -15.93 -0.53
N ARG A 29 -14.59 -16.20 -0.18
CA ARG A 29 -14.66 -15.97 0.60
C ARG A 29 -14.49 -15.39 1.26
N SER A 30 -14.34 -15.21 1.32
CA SER A 30 -14.12 -14.65 1.84
C SER A 30 -14.25 -13.86 2.14
N GLY A 31 -14.29 -13.74 2.02
CA GLY A 31 -14.32 -12.81 2.28
C GLY A 31 -14.70 -12.20 2.91
N SER A 32 -14.71 -12.36 2.68
CA SER A 32 -15.34 -11.60 3.23
C SER A 32 -15.28 -11.09 4.39
N VAL A 33 -15.20 -11.54 4.88
CA VAL A 33 -15.29 -11.10 6.21
C VAL A 33 -14.30 -10.06 6.59
N ASN A 34 -13.25 -9.99 5.91
CA ASN A 34 -12.26 -9.01 6.28
C ASN A 34 -12.61 -7.67 5.69
N THR A 35 -13.03 -6.76 6.55
CA THR A 35 -13.54 -5.49 6.11
C THR A 35 -12.70 -4.31 6.55
N CYS A 36 -11.44 -4.54 6.92
CA CYS A 36 -10.62 -3.41 7.34
C CYS A 36 -10.28 -2.52 6.15
N THR A 37 -10.27 -1.23 6.41
CA THR A 37 -9.86 -0.23 5.43
C THR A 37 -8.43 0.17 5.73
N LYS A 38 -7.56 0.01 4.75
CA LYS A 38 -6.15 0.36 4.92
C LYS A 38 -5.97 1.86 5.06
N PRO A 39 -4.92 2.28 5.76
CA PRO A 39 -4.56 3.69 5.76
C PRO A 39 -4.28 4.18 4.34
N ARG A 40 -4.63 5.44 4.08
CA ARG A 40 -4.35 6.08 2.81
C ARG A 40 -3.50 7.30 3.06
N PHE A 41 -2.63 7.58 2.10
CA PHE A 41 -1.69 8.69 2.23
C PHE A 41 -1.85 9.60 1.03
N THR A 42 -1.91 10.91 1.28
CA THR A 42 -2.15 11.92 0.25
C THR A 42 -1.33 13.16 0.56
N ASP A 43 -1.41 14.14 -0.35
CA ASP A 43 -0.82 15.47 -0.15
C ASP A 43 0.68 15.41 0.13
N PHE A 44 1.38 14.64 -0.71
CA PHE A 44 2.83 14.50 -0.58
C PHE A 44 3.53 15.79 -0.95
N VAL A 45 4.40 16.26 -0.06
CA VAL A 45 5.23 17.44 -0.28
C VAL A 45 6.65 17.09 0.12
N PRO A 46 7.62 17.29 -0.72
CA PRO A 46 7.51 17.79 -2.09
C PRO A 46 6.84 16.79 -2.98
N ALA A 47 6.43 17.22 -4.16
CA ALA A 47 5.71 16.36 -5.09
C ALA A 47 6.58 15.19 -5.53
N ASP A 48 5.93 14.13 -6.00
CA ASP A 48 6.62 12.97 -6.53
C ASP A 48 7.61 13.42 -7.63
N LYS A 49 8.84 12.92 -7.53
CA LYS A 49 9.93 13.21 -8.46
C LYS A 49 10.49 14.62 -8.37
N ALA A 50 10.13 15.38 -7.35
CA ALA A 50 10.68 16.72 -7.15
C ALA A 50 12.18 16.64 -6.84
N VAL A 51 12.87 17.71 -7.16
CA VAL A 51 14.30 17.87 -6.89
C VAL A 51 14.43 18.72 -5.64
N VAL A 52 15.16 18.22 -4.64
CA VAL A 52 15.25 18.87 -3.34
C VAL A 52 16.69 18.84 -2.83
N ALA A 53 16.97 19.72 -1.88
CA ALA A 53 18.30 19.77 -1.24
C ALA A 53 18.38 18.70 -0.14
N PRO A 54 19.61 18.28 0.23
CA PRO A 54 19.78 17.37 1.36
C PRO A 54 19.18 17.97 2.63
N GLY A 55 18.56 17.14 3.44
CA GLY A 55 17.96 17.59 4.69
C GLY A 55 16.64 18.32 4.54
N SER A 56 16.09 18.39 3.33
CA SER A 56 14.81 19.06 3.10
C SER A 56 13.68 18.42 3.90
N SER A 57 12.72 19.23 4.29
CA SER A 57 11.55 18.71 4.98
C SER A 57 10.58 18.07 3.99
N PHE A 58 9.78 17.16 4.50
CA PHE A 58 8.70 16.58 3.73
C PHE A 58 7.45 16.51 4.59
N SER A 59 6.32 16.34 3.96
CA SER A 59 5.07 16.14 4.68
C SER A 59 4.11 15.31 3.84
N PHE A 60 3.14 14.74 4.52
CA PHE A 60 2.05 14.04 3.86
C PHE A 60 0.88 13.98 4.84
N ARG A 61 -0.22 13.50 4.34
CA ARG A 61 -1.43 13.37 5.14
C ARG A 61 -1.84 11.91 5.19
N ALA A 62 -2.13 11.41 6.38
CA ALA A 62 -2.64 10.06 6.56
C ALA A 62 -4.13 10.12 6.84
N SER A 63 -4.87 9.13 6.32
CA SER A 63 -6.32 9.09 6.48
C SER A 63 -6.74 9.01 7.94
N GLY A 64 -7.97 9.42 8.22
CA GLY A 64 -8.47 9.53 9.58
C GLY A 64 -8.56 8.21 10.34
N ASN A 65 -8.57 7.09 9.62
CA ASN A 65 -8.59 5.77 10.28
C ASN A 65 -7.21 5.27 10.68
N THR A 66 -6.16 6.05 10.39
CA THR A 66 -4.79 5.66 10.71
C THR A 66 -4.53 5.85 12.20
N HIS A 67 -3.87 4.88 12.81
CA HIS A 67 -3.40 5.00 14.20
C HIS A 67 -2.07 5.76 14.17
N PRO A 68 -2.03 7.00 14.66
CA PRO A 68 -0.85 7.85 14.49
C PRO A 68 0.44 7.24 15.05
N GLU A 69 0.33 6.51 16.15
CA GLU A 69 1.51 5.92 16.78
C GLU A 69 2.14 4.81 15.95
N THR A 70 1.46 4.33 14.91
CA THR A 70 1.99 3.26 14.06
C THR A 70 2.74 3.79 12.86
N ILE A 71 2.70 5.09 12.61
CA ILE A 71 3.28 5.67 11.40
C ILE A 71 4.79 5.61 11.47
N LYS A 72 5.40 5.00 10.47
CA LYS A 72 6.85 4.92 10.34
C LYS A 72 7.24 5.32 8.95
N VAL A 73 8.32 6.06 8.85
CA VAL A 73 8.81 6.54 7.55
C VAL A 73 10.28 6.21 7.44
N THR A 74 10.65 5.66 6.30
CA THR A 74 12.05 5.47 5.94
C THR A 74 12.34 6.17 4.64
N VAL A 75 13.55 6.64 4.49
CA VAL A 75 14.00 7.30 3.26
C VAL A 75 15.21 6.52 2.80
N LYS A 76 15.06 5.85 1.68
CA LYS A 76 16.10 4.98 1.14
C LYS A 76 16.60 3.99 2.20
N GLY A 77 15.66 3.45 2.98
CA GLY A 77 15.97 2.48 4.02
C GLY A 77 16.42 3.08 5.35
N ILE A 78 16.59 4.38 5.44
CA ILE A 78 17.03 5.05 6.66
C ILE A 78 15.80 5.55 7.41
N PRO A 79 15.62 5.17 8.69
CA PRO A 79 14.48 5.70 9.44
C PRO A 79 14.54 7.22 9.54
N ALA A 80 13.42 7.87 9.26
CA ALA A 80 13.31 9.31 9.33
C ALA A 80 12.62 9.70 10.64
N THR A 81 13.08 10.80 11.22
CA THR A 81 12.39 11.38 12.37
C THR A 81 11.18 12.13 11.87
N ILE A 82 10.03 11.85 12.44
CA ILE A 82 8.78 12.49 12.02
C ILE A 82 8.06 13.07 13.23
N GLU A 83 7.23 14.06 12.94
CA GLU A 83 6.30 14.64 13.89
C GLU A 83 4.89 14.44 13.35
N VAL A 84 4.04 13.87 14.18
CA VAL A 84 2.67 13.59 13.80
C VAL A 84 1.78 14.61 14.49
N GLY A 85 0.98 15.31 13.69
CA GLY A 85 0.09 16.32 14.22
C GLY A 85 -1.01 15.72 15.06
N PRO A 86 -1.75 16.54 15.80
CA PRO A 86 -2.85 16.04 16.62
C PRO A 86 -3.91 15.40 15.74
N LYS A 87 -4.48 14.34 16.25
CA LYS A 87 -5.51 13.61 15.55
C LYS A 87 -6.87 13.94 16.17
N THR A 88 -7.81 14.33 15.31
CA THR A 88 -9.19 14.48 15.70
C THR A 88 -9.97 13.34 15.06
N PRO A 89 -10.86 12.68 15.81
CA PRO A 89 -11.62 11.56 15.23
C PRO A 89 -12.26 11.92 13.91
N GLY A 90 -12.10 11.05 12.92
CA GLY A 90 -12.69 11.24 11.60
C GLY A 90 -11.93 12.15 10.67
N THR A 91 -10.85 12.78 11.13
CA THR A 91 -10.06 13.66 10.28
C THR A 91 -8.71 13.04 9.98
N SER A 92 -8.11 13.53 8.89
CA SER A 92 -6.76 13.08 8.53
C SER A 92 -5.73 13.67 9.49
N VAL A 93 -4.55 13.08 9.46
CA VAL A 93 -3.42 13.49 10.30
C VAL A 93 -2.32 13.97 9.38
N THR A 94 -1.73 15.11 9.70
CA THR A 94 -0.60 15.62 8.93
C THR A 94 0.70 15.18 9.60
N VAL A 95 1.61 14.67 8.79
CA VAL A 95 2.89 14.17 9.26
C VAL A 95 3.99 15.00 8.61
N HIS A 96 4.93 15.47 9.41
CA HIS A 96 6.09 16.23 8.95
C HIS A 96 7.37 15.48 9.29
N GLY A 97 8.34 15.55 8.41
CA GLY A 97 9.64 14.95 8.67
C GLY A 97 10.72 15.64 7.88
N ALA A 98 11.93 15.13 7.99
CA ALA A 98 13.07 15.66 7.25
C ALA A 98 13.84 14.52 6.61
N LEU A 99 14.33 14.77 5.42
CA LEU A 99 15.19 13.82 4.72
C LEU A 99 16.51 13.71 5.48
N PRO A 100 17.09 12.50 5.54
CA PRO A 100 18.42 12.36 6.16
C PRO A 100 19.43 13.25 5.45
N ALA A 101 20.18 14.02 6.23
CA ALA A 101 21.13 14.99 5.66
C ALA A 101 22.30 14.31 4.94
N GLU A 102 22.57 13.06 5.28
CA GLU A 102 23.65 12.32 4.63
C GLU A 102 23.32 11.84 3.23
N LEU A 103 22.05 11.90 2.82
CA LEU A 103 21.68 11.51 1.46
C LEU A 103 21.88 12.69 0.51
N LYS A 104 22.71 12.48 -0.49
CA LYS A 104 23.06 13.50 -1.49
C LYS A 104 23.19 12.82 -2.85
N ASN A 105 22.91 13.58 -3.88
CA ASN A 105 23.12 13.13 -5.26
C ASN A 105 22.48 11.80 -5.55
N THR A 106 21.25 11.60 -5.10
CA THR A 106 20.63 10.31 -5.24
C THR A 106 19.11 10.47 -5.34
N TYR A 107 18.49 9.49 -5.96
CA TYR A 107 17.03 9.34 -5.84
C TYR A 107 16.76 8.61 -4.54
N ALA A 108 15.73 9.05 -3.85
CA ALA A 108 15.38 8.42 -2.59
C ALA A 108 13.88 8.18 -2.55
N LYS A 109 13.50 6.97 -2.21
CA LYS A 109 12.10 6.63 -2.01
C LYS A 109 11.75 6.91 -0.56
N ILE A 110 10.72 7.69 -0.36
CA ILE A 110 10.17 7.93 0.97
C ILE A 110 9.05 6.91 1.16
N LEU A 111 9.24 5.99 2.07
CA LEU A 111 8.33 4.87 2.30
C LEU A 111 7.61 5.08 3.61
N ILE A 112 6.29 4.96 3.56
CA ILE A 112 5.43 5.12 4.73
C ILE A 112 4.80 3.79 5.06
N ASP A 113 4.85 3.40 6.32
CA ASP A 113 4.11 2.26 6.83
C ASP A 113 3.24 2.73 7.99
N ALA A 114 2.02 2.26 8.04
CA ALA A 114 1.11 2.63 9.11
C ALA A 114 0.01 1.59 9.21
N GLN A 115 -0.77 1.68 10.26
CA GLN A 115 -1.87 0.75 10.50
C GLN A 115 -3.14 1.50 10.83
N SER A 116 -4.22 0.96 10.32
CA SER A 116 -5.57 1.17 10.83
C SER A 116 -5.93 -0.13 11.54
N ASN A 117 -7.02 -0.77 11.15
CA ASN A 117 -7.27 -2.15 11.56
C ASN A 117 -6.48 -3.13 10.70
N CYS A 118 -5.85 -2.64 9.66
CA CYS A 118 -4.94 -3.43 8.83
C CYS A 118 -3.78 -2.55 8.39
N LYS A 119 -2.75 -3.21 7.89
CA LYS A 119 -1.54 -2.49 7.48
C LYS A 119 -1.73 -1.83 6.13
N GLY A 120 -1.10 -0.68 5.97
CA GLY A 120 -1.03 -0.01 4.70
C GLY A 120 0.32 0.64 4.51
N SER A 121 0.68 0.86 3.25
CA SER A 121 1.94 1.53 2.94
C SER A 121 1.73 2.47 1.77
N GLY A 122 2.63 3.43 1.66
CA GLY A 122 2.68 4.34 0.54
C GLY A 122 4.09 4.79 0.33
N SER A 123 4.35 5.36 -0.84
CA SER A 123 5.70 5.85 -1.11
C SER A 123 5.67 6.88 -2.23
N TRP A 124 6.69 7.69 -2.24
CA TRP A 124 6.94 8.56 -3.38
C TRP A 124 8.45 8.83 -3.47
N LEU A 125 8.86 9.33 -4.61
CA LEU A 125 10.28 9.45 -4.94
C LEU A 125 10.67 10.91 -5.01
N VAL A 126 11.86 11.23 -4.50
CA VAL A 126 12.45 12.56 -4.67
C VAL A 126 13.87 12.40 -5.17
N LYS A 127 14.36 13.44 -5.84
CA LYS A 127 15.77 13.49 -6.21
C LYS A 127 16.46 14.47 -5.29
N ILE A 128 17.48 13.99 -4.60
CA ILE A 128 18.24 14.82 -3.66
C ILE A 128 19.50 15.29 -4.36
N THR A 129 19.72 16.60 -4.36
CA THR A 129 20.92 17.20 -4.96
C THR A 129 22.12 17.03 -4.05
N GLU A 130 23.23 17.65 -4.39
CA GLU A 130 24.38 17.60 -3.50
C GLU A 130 24.32 18.67 -2.42
#